data_b95b44154fc122c92f75eca097157b5a
#
_entry.id   b95b44154fc122c92f75eca097157b5a
#
_cell.length_a   1.000
_cell.length_b   1.000
_cell.length_c   1.000
_cell.angle_alpha   90.00
_cell.angle_beta   90.00
_cell.angle_gamma   90.00
#
_symmetry.space_group_name_H-M   'P 1'
#
loop_
_entity.id
_entity.type
_entity.pdbx_description
1 polymer ?
#
loop_
_entity_poly.entity_id
_entity_poly.type
_entity_poly.pdbx_seq_one_letter_code
_entity_poly.pdbx_strand_id
1 'polypeptide(L)'
;MALPPLPDARADGETARIEQRYARRAAAGLADRYSLLQPDVWQTVQERQRAMLGLFSRHGWHDLAQPRVVEVGCGAGGNLLELLRAGFRPEHLCGIELLAERHAEARAVLPAGVTLHLGDACAAPLPEAGADLVLQSTVFSSLLDDAFQQRLADTMWRWVRPGGAVLWYDFTWNNPRNRDVRGVPLARMRALFPHGRIEAQRLTLAPPLARAACRLSPSLYPLLNMLPPLRTHVLAWLGKPAAG
;
A
#
# COMPACT_ATOMS: atom_id res chain seq x y z
N MET A 1 -22.19 12.71 3.66
CA MET A 1 -22.37 12.37 5.09
C MET A 1 -21.11 11.61 5.50
N ALA A 2 -20.33 12.12 6.46
CA ALA A 2 -19.10 11.43 6.90
C ALA A 2 -19.51 10.15 7.65
N LEU A 3 -18.85 9.03 7.35
CA LEU A 3 -18.99 7.80 8.12
C LEU A 3 -18.48 8.03 9.55
N PRO A 4 -19.11 7.43 10.58
CA PRO A 4 -18.58 7.48 11.94
C PRO A 4 -17.19 6.83 11.99
N PRO A 5 -16.30 7.28 12.88
CA PRO A 5 -15.00 6.63 13.10
C PRO A 5 -15.21 5.17 13.51
N LEU A 6 -14.26 4.31 13.12
CA LEU A 6 -14.27 2.90 13.52
C LEU A 6 -14.18 2.79 15.05
N PRO A 7 -14.77 1.75 15.66
CA PRO A 7 -14.68 1.53 17.09
C PRO A 7 -13.22 1.51 17.54
N ASP A 8 -12.96 2.15 18.68
CA ASP A 8 -11.63 2.35 19.23
C ASP A 8 -10.99 1.01 19.60
N ALA A 9 -10.20 0.43 18.70
CA ALA A 9 -9.41 -0.77 18.93
C ALA A 9 -8.13 -0.48 19.77
N ARG A 10 -8.19 0.54 20.65
CA ARG A 10 -7.09 0.89 21.58
C ARG A 10 -6.68 -0.24 22.54
N ALA A 11 -7.34 -1.38 22.47
CA ALA A 11 -6.91 -2.60 23.16
C ALA A 11 -5.55 -3.12 22.66
N ASP A 12 -5.16 -2.80 21.44
CA ASP A 12 -3.89 -3.23 20.87
C ASP A 12 -2.88 -2.10 20.89
N GLY A 13 -1.92 -2.17 21.79
CA GLY A 13 -0.86 -1.17 21.95
C GLY A 13 -0.02 -0.92 20.68
N GLU A 14 -0.22 -1.68 19.58
CA GLU A 14 0.47 -1.45 18.31
C GLU A 14 -0.11 -0.28 17.52
N THR A 15 -1.43 -0.07 17.49
CA THR A 15 -2.03 1.11 16.82
C THR A 15 -1.52 2.40 17.44
N ALA A 16 -1.51 2.50 18.77
CA ALA A 16 -0.95 3.66 19.47
C ALA A 16 0.55 3.86 19.20
N ARG A 17 1.32 2.78 19.10
CA ARG A 17 2.75 2.85 18.72
C ARG A 17 2.94 3.31 17.29
N ILE A 18 2.06 2.92 16.37
CA ILE A 18 2.08 3.40 14.97
C ILE A 18 1.85 4.91 14.96
N GLU A 19 0.80 5.40 15.63
CA GLU A 19 0.50 6.84 15.74
C GLU A 19 1.69 7.62 16.27
N GLN A 20 2.32 7.16 17.35
CA GLN A 20 3.52 7.79 17.94
C GLN A 20 4.71 7.81 16.94
N ARG A 21 4.95 6.71 16.20
CA ARG A 21 6.00 6.66 15.17
C ARG A 21 5.77 7.68 14.07
N TYR A 22 4.52 7.81 13.61
CA TYR A 22 4.17 8.79 12.58
C TYR A 22 4.25 10.24 13.10
N ALA A 23 3.80 10.51 14.31
CA ALA A 23 3.93 11.82 14.93
C ALA A 23 5.41 12.27 15.04
N ARG A 24 6.31 11.35 15.44
CA ARG A 24 7.77 11.64 15.45
C ARG A 24 8.31 11.94 14.05
N ARG A 25 7.85 11.24 13.01
CA ARG A 25 8.28 11.47 11.62
C ARG A 25 7.77 12.80 11.09
N ALA A 26 6.55 13.18 11.41
CA ALA A 26 5.98 14.48 11.04
C ALA A 26 6.79 15.62 11.69
N ALA A 27 7.09 15.51 12.98
CA ALA A 27 7.91 16.49 13.69
C ALA A 27 9.34 16.63 13.13
N ALA A 28 9.87 15.60 12.46
CA ALA A 28 11.20 15.63 11.85
C ALA A 28 11.24 16.35 10.47
N GLY A 29 10.12 16.92 9.98
CA GLY A 29 10.07 17.73 8.75
C GLY A 29 10.40 16.96 7.46
N LEU A 30 10.11 15.66 7.41
CA LEU A 30 10.47 14.80 6.28
C LEU A 30 9.47 14.87 5.10
N ALA A 31 8.49 15.76 5.15
CA ALA A 31 7.44 15.88 4.11
C ALA A 31 8.04 16.13 2.71
N ASP A 32 9.00 17.05 2.61
CA ASP A 32 9.65 17.39 1.33
C ASP A 32 10.40 16.20 0.69
N ARG A 33 10.81 15.24 1.51
CA ARG A 33 11.52 14.05 1.04
C ARG A 33 10.66 13.12 0.17
N TYR A 34 9.35 13.21 0.32
CA TYR A 34 8.37 12.40 -0.41
C TYR A 34 7.60 13.21 -1.46
N SER A 35 7.98 14.47 -1.66
CA SER A 35 7.40 15.33 -2.69
C SER A 35 7.60 14.75 -4.09
N LEU A 36 6.56 14.75 -4.92
CA LEU A 36 6.63 14.38 -6.33
C LEU A 36 7.54 15.31 -7.16
N LEU A 37 7.91 16.47 -6.62
CA LEU A 37 8.91 17.36 -7.23
C LEU A 37 10.33 16.80 -7.14
N GLN A 38 10.57 15.79 -6.27
CA GLN A 38 11.85 15.09 -6.23
C GLN A 38 11.90 14.06 -7.37
N PRO A 39 12.92 14.13 -8.26
CA PRO A 39 12.99 13.24 -9.43
C PRO A 39 13.03 11.74 -9.08
N ASP A 40 13.69 11.36 -7.96
CA ASP A 40 13.74 9.97 -7.50
C ASP A 40 12.37 9.47 -7.00
N VAL A 41 11.59 10.33 -6.35
CA VAL A 41 10.21 10.01 -5.92
C VAL A 41 9.32 9.84 -7.14
N TRP A 42 9.39 10.78 -8.09
CA TRP A 42 8.62 10.73 -9.34
C TRP A 42 8.90 9.45 -10.13
N GLN A 43 10.18 9.09 -10.32
CA GLN A 43 10.59 7.87 -11.01
C GLN A 43 10.02 6.61 -10.31
N THR A 44 10.10 6.56 -8.97
CA THR A 44 9.58 5.44 -8.18
C THR A 44 8.06 5.29 -8.33
N VAL A 45 7.32 6.40 -8.26
CA VAL A 45 5.86 6.38 -8.41
C VAL A 45 5.46 5.90 -9.80
N GLN A 46 6.08 6.44 -10.85
CA GLN A 46 5.80 6.03 -12.22
C GLN A 46 6.15 4.57 -12.51
N GLU A 47 7.27 4.07 -11.97
CA GLU A 47 7.64 2.66 -12.09
C GLU A 47 6.57 1.77 -11.47
N ARG A 48 6.14 2.07 -10.24
CA ARG A 48 5.09 1.32 -9.54
C ARG A 48 3.78 1.35 -10.30
N GLN A 49 3.35 2.52 -10.80
CA GLN A 49 2.12 2.65 -11.61
C GLN A 49 2.16 1.75 -12.85
N ARG A 50 3.25 1.81 -13.64
CA ARG A 50 3.40 0.96 -14.82
C ARG A 50 3.36 -0.52 -14.47
N ALA A 51 4.03 -0.92 -13.39
CA ALA A 51 4.06 -2.30 -12.95
C ALA A 51 2.68 -2.79 -12.47
N MET A 52 1.93 -1.94 -11.75
CA MET A 52 0.58 -2.22 -11.28
C MET A 52 -0.40 -2.38 -12.45
N LEU A 53 -0.40 -1.45 -13.41
CA LEU A 53 -1.24 -1.55 -14.62
C LEU A 53 -0.88 -2.78 -15.45
N GLY A 54 0.40 -3.13 -15.54
CA GLY A 54 0.85 -4.36 -16.18
C GLY A 54 0.34 -5.62 -15.47
N LEU A 55 0.24 -5.62 -14.13
CA LEU A 55 -0.41 -6.70 -13.37
C LEU A 55 -1.90 -6.80 -13.70
N PHE A 56 -2.63 -5.69 -13.66
CA PHE A 56 -4.06 -5.68 -14.01
C PHE A 56 -4.31 -6.27 -15.39
N SER A 57 -3.55 -5.85 -16.40
CA SER A 57 -3.65 -6.38 -17.76
C SER A 57 -3.37 -7.88 -17.84
N ARG A 58 -2.30 -8.38 -17.17
CA ARG A 58 -1.98 -9.83 -17.13
C ARG A 58 -3.06 -10.66 -16.46
N HIS A 59 -3.77 -10.09 -15.48
CA HIS A 59 -4.88 -10.74 -14.79
C HIS A 59 -6.25 -10.50 -15.49
N GLY A 60 -6.24 -10.01 -16.75
CA GLY A 60 -7.44 -9.87 -17.56
C GLY A 60 -8.32 -8.67 -17.20
N TRP A 61 -7.81 -7.71 -16.46
CA TRP A 61 -8.57 -6.50 -16.12
C TRP A 61 -8.46 -5.48 -17.26
N HIS A 62 -9.39 -5.58 -18.21
CA HIS A 62 -9.46 -4.68 -19.37
C HIS A 62 -10.43 -3.52 -19.15
N ASP A 63 -11.41 -3.67 -18.25
CA ASP A 63 -12.32 -2.62 -17.80
C ASP A 63 -12.08 -2.36 -16.30
N LEU A 64 -11.38 -1.26 -15.99
CA LEU A 64 -11.07 -0.88 -14.62
C LEU A 64 -12.24 -0.18 -13.90
N ALA A 65 -13.35 0.09 -14.58
CA ALA A 65 -14.53 0.67 -13.95
C ALA A 65 -15.32 -0.34 -13.09
N GLN A 66 -15.11 -1.64 -13.29
CA GLN A 66 -15.88 -2.70 -12.62
C GLN A 66 -15.31 -3.11 -11.25
N PRO A 67 -13.97 -3.29 -11.08
CA PRO A 67 -13.43 -3.85 -9.85
C PRO A 67 -13.65 -2.96 -8.63
N ARG A 68 -13.96 -3.60 -7.51
CA ARG A 68 -14.02 -2.98 -6.18
C ARG A 68 -12.69 -3.11 -5.47
N VAL A 69 -12.13 -1.98 -5.05
CA VAL A 69 -10.80 -1.93 -4.42
C VAL A 69 -10.91 -1.36 -3.01
N VAL A 70 -10.26 -2.04 -2.08
CA VAL A 70 -10.07 -1.53 -0.70
C VAL A 70 -8.57 -1.27 -0.51
N GLU A 71 -8.20 -0.06 -0.10
CA GLU A 71 -6.83 0.26 0.28
C GLU A 71 -6.70 0.36 1.79
N VAL A 72 -5.81 -0.44 2.36
CA VAL A 72 -5.41 -0.38 3.76
C VAL A 72 -4.24 0.61 3.91
N GLY A 73 -4.38 1.56 4.84
CA GLY A 73 -3.41 2.62 5.06
C GLY A 73 -3.30 3.55 3.85
N CYS A 74 -4.44 4.08 3.39
CA CYS A 74 -4.49 4.88 2.15
C CYS A 74 -3.77 6.23 2.26
N GLY A 75 -3.30 6.62 3.46
CA GLY A 75 -2.60 7.88 3.68
C GLY A 75 -3.44 9.07 3.24
N ALA A 76 -2.82 10.02 2.55
CA ALA A 76 -3.48 11.18 1.95
C ALA A 76 -4.21 10.86 0.63
N GLY A 77 -4.48 9.57 0.32
CA GLY A 77 -5.27 9.16 -0.84
C GLY A 77 -4.51 9.05 -2.17
N GLY A 78 -3.17 9.11 -2.15
CA GLY A 78 -2.37 9.16 -3.39
C GLY A 78 -2.58 7.96 -4.32
N ASN A 79 -2.59 6.73 -3.80
CA ASN A 79 -2.84 5.55 -4.63
C ASN A 79 -4.28 5.50 -5.13
N LEU A 80 -5.26 5.93 -4.33
CA LEU A 80 -6.67 6.01 -4.76
C LEU A 80 -6.84 7.02 -5.91
N LEU A 81 -6.14 8.17 -5.86
CA LEU A 81 -6.09 9.12 -6.99
C LEU A 81 -5.47 8.49 -8.25
N GLU A 82 -4.42 7.69 -8.09
CA GLU A 82 -3.80 6.95 -9.20
C GLU A 82 -4.78 5.94 -9.82
N LEU A 83 -5.56 5.23 -9.00
CA LEU A 83 -6.59 4.30 -9.46
C LEU A 83 -7.73 5.02 -10.20
N LEU A 84 -8.21 6.15 -9.68
CA LEU A 84 -9.20 6.99 -10.35
C LEU A 84 -8.70 7.43 -11.73
N ARG A 85 -7.45 7.89 -11.81
CA ARG A 85 -6.83 8.29 -13.08
C ARG A 85 -6.67 7.12 -14.06
N ALA A 86 -6.51 5.89 -13.56
CA ALA A 86 -6.46 4.68 -14.37
C ALA A 86 -7.84 4.24 -14.90
N GLY A 87 -8.94 4.78 -14.38
CA GLY A 87 -10.31 4.48 -14.84
C GLY A 87 -11.20 3.77 -13.83
N PHE A 88 -10.74 3.56 -12.58
CA PHE A 88 -11.61 3.04 -11.54
C PHE A 88 -12.70 4.03 -11.16
N ARG A 89 -13.90 3.54 -10.85
CA ARG A 89 -15.01 4.39 -10.39
C ARG A 89 -14.85 4.77 -8.92
N PRO A 90 -15.13 6.03 -8.55
CA PRO A 90 -15.06 6.47 -7.15
C PRO A 90 -15.87 5.59 -6.20
N GLU A 91 -17.06 5.15 -6.61
CA GLU A 91 -18.00 4.35 -5.82
C GLU A 91 -17.49 2.92 -5.56
N HIS A 92 -16.49 2.49 -6.31
CA HIS A 92 -15.85 1.19 -6.17
C HIS A 92 -14.54 1.25 -5.37
N LEU A 93 -14.16 2.44 -4.89
CA LEU A 93 -12.94 2.63 -4.12
C LEU A 93 -13.26 2.88 -2.65
N CYS A 94 -12.54 2.17 -1.79
CA CYS A 94 -12.60 2.34 -0.34
C CYS A 94 -11.19 2.50 0.22
N GLY A 95 -10.95 3.52 1.02
CA GLY A 95 -9.71 3.72 1.77
C GLY A 95 -9.94 3.59 3.27
N ILE A 96 -8.97 3.00 3.97
CA ILE A 96 -8.94 2.95 5.42
C ILE A 96 -7.64 3.59 5.88
N GLU A 97 -7.73 4.57 6.77
CA GLU A 97 -6.56 5.26 7.32
C GLU A 97 -6.66 5.40 8.83
N LEU A 98 -5.59 5.03 9.51
CA LEU A 98 -5.52 5.08 10.97
C LEU A 98 -5.37 6.51 11.50
N LEU A 99 -4.60 7.35 10.79
CA LEU A 99 -4.21 8.67 11.23
C LEU A 99 -5.24 9.72 10.80
N ALA A 100 -5.86 10.41 11.77
CA ALA A 100 -6.91 11.39 11.51
C ALA A 100 -6.48 12.53 10.57
N GLU A 101 -5.24 13.03 10.70
CA GLU A 101 -4.68 14.06 9.84
C GLU A 101 -4.63 13.60 8.38
N ARG A 102 -4.06 12.42 8.12
CA ARG A 102 -3.97 11.84 6.76
C ARG A 102 -5.32 11.51 6.17
N HIS A 103 -6.24 11.00 7.00
CA HIS A 103 -7.62 10.77 6.58
C HIS A 103 -8.30 12.08 6.16
N ALA A 104 -8.08 13.19 6.89
CA ALA A 104 -8.61 14.51 6.53
C ALA A 104 -8.00 15.01 5.21
N GLU A 105 -6.69 14.83 5.00
CA GLU A 105 -6.02 15.13 3.74
C GLU A 105 -6.61 14.33 2.57
N ALA A 106 -6.81 13.02 2.75
CA ALA A 106 -7.45 12.17 1.73
C ALA A 106 -8.87 12.63 1.41
N ARG A 107 -9.65 13.00 2.44
CA ARG A 107 -11.02 13.51 2.27
C ARG A 107 -11.07 14.82 1.49
N ALA A 108 -10.03 15.66 1.62
CA ALA A 108 -9.95 16.94 0.91
C ALA A 108 -9.64 16.80 -0.59
N VAL A 109 -8.95 15.71 -1.00
CA VAL A 109 -8.48 15.54 -2.38
C VAL A 109 -9.26 14.49 -3.17
N LEU A 110 -9.93 13.55 -2.50
CA LEU A 110 -10.65 12.46 -3.16
C LEU A 110 -12.12 12.88 -3.44
N PRO A 111 -12.69 12.42 -4.57
CA PRO A 111 -14.12 12.62 -4.87
C PRO A 111 -15.02 12.05 -3.78
N ALA A 112 -16.19 12.67 -3.58
CA ALA A 112 -17.16 12.25 -2.56
C ALA A 112 -17.68 10.80 -2.71
N GLY A 113 -17.58 10.24 -3.92
CA GLY A 113 -17.95 8.84 -4.19
C GLY A 113 -16.98 7.82 -3.58
N VAL A 114 -15.75 8.21 -3.24
CA VAL A 114 -14.79 7.31 -2.57
C VAL A 114 -15.19 7.17 -1.10
N THR A 115 -15.34 5.91 -0.65
CA THR A 115 -15.59 5.61 0.76
C THR A 115 -14.30 5.72 1.56
N LEU A 116 -14.31 6.47 2.67
CA LEU A 116 -13.16 6.58 3.57
C LEU A 116 -13.55 6.23 5.00
N HIS A 117 -12.81 5.31 5.61
CA HIS A 117 -12.91 4.95 7.02
C HIS A 117 -11.70 5.46 7.80
N LEU A 118 -11.95 6.09 8.94
CA LEU A 118 -10.94 6.47 9.90
C LEU A 118 -10.83 5.40 11.00
N GLY A 119 -9.63 4.87 11.23
CA GLY A 119 -9.33 3.96 12.32
C GLY A 119 -8.63 2.66 11.91
N ASP A 120 -8.64 1.68 12.81
CA ASP A 120 -8.00 0.38 12.59
C ASP A 120 -8.71 -0.44 11.51
N ALA A 121 -7.94 -0.85 10.50
CA ALA A 121 -8.45 -1.67 9.41
C ALA A 121 -9.01 -3.03 9.91
N CYS A 122 -8.46 -3.60 10.98
CA CYS A 122 -8.97 -4.84 11.55
C CYS A 122 -10.40 -4.72 12.11
N ALA A 123 -10.84 -3.49 12.43
CA ALA A 123 -12.18 -3.18 12.93
C ALA A 123 -13.13 -2.62 11.85
N ALA A 124 -12.64 -2.46 10.61
CA ALA A 124 -13.46 -1.89 9.54
C ALA A 124 -14.66 -2.80 9.20
N PRO A 125 -15.90 -2.24 9.13
CA PRO A 125 -17.11 -3.00 8.87
C PRO A 125 -17.30 -3.28 7.37
N LEU A 126 -16.31 -3.93 6.75
CA LEU A 126 -16.37 -4.29 5.35
C LEU A 126 -16.89 -5.72 5.16
N PRO A 127 -17.69 -5.96 4.11
CA PRO A 127 -18.24 -7.28 3.84
C PRO A 127 -17.14 -8.28 3.48
N GLU A 128 -17.29 -9.52 3.95
CA GLU A 128 -16.46 -10.63 3.51
C GLU A 128 -16.67 -10.88 2.01
N ALA A 129 -15.59 -11.24 1.33
CA ALA A 129 -15.58 -11.48 -0.12
C ALA A 129 -16.18 -10.33 -0.95
N GLY A 130 -16.14 -9.10 -0.45
CA GLY A 130 -16.72 -7.91 -1.08
C GLY A 130 -15.77 -7.16 -2.03
N ALA A 131 -14.48 -7.44 -2.00
CA ALA A 131 -13.46 -6.75 -2.79
C ALA A 131 -12.84 -7.65 -3.86
N ASP A 132 -12.68 -7.10 -5.06
CA ASP A 132 -11.88 -7.71 -6.13
C ASP A 132 -10.38 -7.60 -5.83
N LEU A 133 -9.98 -6.50 -5.20
CA LEU A 133 -8.61 -6.21 -4.81
C LEU A 133 -8.56 -5.57 -3.43
N VAL A 134 -7.65 -6.05 -2.59
CA VAL A 134 -7.26 -5.34 -1.37
C VAL A 134 -5.82 -4.89 -1.52
N LEU A 135 -5.60 -3.58 -1.56
CA LEU A 135 -4.29 -2.95 -1.76
C LEU A 135 -3.66 -2.57 -0.42
N GLN A 136 -2.39 -2.82 -0.26
CA GLN A 136 -1.54 -2.18 0.75
C GLN A 136 -0.25 -1.66 0.11
N SER A 137 0.23 -0.51 0.57
CA SER A 137 1.48 0.09 0.12
C SER A 137 2.29 0.56 1.31
N THR A 138 3.37 -0.17 1.64
CA THR A 138 4.30 0.11 2.77
C THR A 138 3.64 0.16 4.16
N VAL A 139 2.53 -0.56 4.34
CA VAL A 139 1.85 -0.68 5.63
C VAL A 139 2.54 -1.71 6.52
N PHE A 140 2.75 -2.94 6.01
CA PHE A 140 3.28 -4.04 6.81
C PHE A 140 4.70 -3.80 7.31
N SER A 141 5.51 -3.08 6.56
CA SER A 141 6.82 -2.65 7.04
C SER A 141 6.76 -1.68 8.22
N SER A 142 5.65 -1.00 8.44
CA SER A 142 5.41 -0.12 9.59
C SER A 142 4.83 -0.85 10.80
N LEU A 143 4.41 -2.12 10.64
CA LEU A 143 3.88 -2.97 11.70
C LEU A 143 5.03 -3.80 12.28
N LEU A 144 5.42 -3.53 13.52
CA LEU A 144 6.52 -4.24 14.17
C LEU A 144 6.06 -5.44 14.98
N ASP A 145 4.77 -5.52 15.29
CA ASP A 145 4.13 -6.64 15.98
C ASP A 145 3.68 -7.72 14.96
N ASP A 146 4.21 -8.93 15.12
CA ASP A 146 3.95 -10.03 14.19
C ASP A 146 2.52 -10.57 14.30
N ALA A 147 1.92 -10.50 15.50
CA ALA A 147 0.53 -10.92 15.71
C ALA A 147 -0.44 -9.94 15.06
N PHE A 148 -0.14 -8.63 15.17
CA PHE A 148 -0.93 -7.60 14.48
C PHE A 148 -0.82 -7.74 12.96
N GLN A 149 0.39 -7.99 12.42
CA GLN A 149 0.56 -8.27 10.99
C GLN A 149 -0.33 -9.44 10.53
N GLN A 150 -0.39 -10.53 11.33
CA GLN A 150 -1.21 -11.69 10.99
C GLN A 150 -2.70 -11.35 11.00
N ARG A 151 -3.20 -10.68 12.06
CA ARG A 151 -4.60 -10.25 12.12
C ARG A 151 -5.00 -9.37 10.94
N LEU A 152 -4.13 -8.42 10.57
CA LEU A 152 -4.40 -7.57 9.41
C LEU A 152 -4.41 -8.37 8.10
N ALA A 153 -3.46 -9.29 7.92
CA ALA A 153 -3.40 -10.15 6.74
C ALA A 153 -4.66 -11.03 6.63
N ASP A 154 -5.11 -11.63 7.74
CA ASP A 154 -6.32 -12.45 7.80
C ASP A 154 -7.56 -11.61 7.47
N THR A 155 -7.61 -10.37 7.98
CA THR A 155 -8.70 -9.43 7.70
C THR A 155 -8.73 -9.05 6.23
N MET A 156 -7.60 -8.67 5.65
CA MET A 156 -7.50 -8.37 4.21
C MET A 156 -7.92 -9.58 3.37
N TRP A 157 -7.49 -10.79 3.75
CA TRP A 157 -7.83 -12.01 3.02
C TRP A 157 -9.32 -12.35 3.07
N ARG A 158 -10.00 -12.07 4.18
CA ARG A 158 -11.45 -12.24 4.30
C ARG A 158 -12.22 -11.31 3.35
N TRP A 159 -11.77 -10.05 3.19
CA TRP A 159 -12.42 -9.10 2.28
C TRP A 159 -12.27 -9.45 0.80
N VAL A 160 -11.14 -10.10 0.44
CA VAL A 160 -10.94 -10.52 -0.95
C VAL A 160 -11.94 -11.62 -1.33
N ARG A 161 -12.67 -11.42 -2.44
CA ARG A 161 -13.54 -12.46 -2.99
C ARG A 161 -12.74 -13.64 -3.57
N PRO A 162 -13.33 -14.85 -3.71
CA PRO A 162 -12.76 -15.91 -4.53
C PRO A 162 -12.44 -15.40 -5.94
N GLY A 163 -11.25 -15.71 -6.45
CA GLY A 163 -10.76 -15.19 -7.74
C GLY A 163 -10.24 -13.75 -7.70
N GLY A 164 -10.35 -13.04 -6.57
CA GLY A 164 -9.73 -11.73 -6.34
C GLY A 164 -8.30 -11.84 -5.83
N ALA A 165 -7.72 -10.72 -5.37
CA ALA A 165 -6.35 -10.69 -4.89
C ALA A 165 -6.06 -9.65 -3.81
N VAL A 166 -4.95 -9.87 -3.10
CA VAL A 166 -4.24 -8.79 -2.39
C VAL A 166 -3.14 -8.26 -3.31
N LEU A 167 -3.11 -6.94 -3.53
CA LEU A 167 -2.00 -6.26 -4.17
C LEU A 167 -1.08 -5.69 -3.09
N TRP A 168 0.12 -6.19 -3.09
CA TRP A 168 1.13 -5.90 -2.09
C TRP A 168 2.25 -5.07 -2.69
N TYR A 169 2.59 -3.94 -2.05
CA TYR A 169 3.81 -3.21 -2.35
C TYR A 169 4.52 -2.86 -1.04
N ASP A 170 5.73 -3.41 -0.84
CA ASP A 170 6.51 -3.13 0.36
C ASP A 170 8.01 -3.44 0.14
N PHE A 171 8.87 -2.91 1.00
CA PHE A 171 10.30 -3.20 0.91
C PHE A 171 10.66 -4.46 1.70
N THR A 172 11.70 -5.15 1.20
CA THR A 172 12.10 -6.47 1.71
C THR A 172 13.36 -6.45 2.57
N TRP A 173 14.04 -5.30 2.66
CA TRP A 173 15.30 -5.15 3.38
C TRP A 173 15.15 -4.26 4.59
N ASN A 174 15.77 -4.63 5.70
CA ASN A 174 15.81 -3.79 6.87
C ASN A 174 16.71 -2.57 6.63
N ASN A 175 16.22 -1.38 6.98
CA ASN A 175 17.03 -0.18 7.00
C ASN A 175 17.65 -0.03 8.40
N PRO A 176 18.97 -0.25 8.59
CA PRO A 176 19.58 -0.17 9.92
C PRO A 176 19.53 1.23 10.54
N ARG A 177 19.28 2.25 9.71
CA ARG A 177 19.15 3.65 10.16
C ARG A 177 17.73 4.05 10.53
N ASN A 178 16.75 3.17 10.34
CA ASN A 178 15.35 3.44 10.66
C ASN A 178 14.74 2.25 11.39
N ARG A 179 14.69 2.34 12.71
CA ARG A 179 14.11 1.30 13.59
C ARG A 179 12.58 1.32 13.65
N ASP A 180 11.95 2.36 13.09
CA ASP A 180 10.49 2.48 13.05
C ASP A 180 9.85 1.66 11.93
N VAL A 181 10.65 0.96 11.13
CA VAL A 181 10.20 0.09 10.05
C VAL A 181 11.03 -1.19 9.97
N ARG A 182 10.39 -2.25 9.51
CA ARG A 182 11.01 -3.56 9.29
C ARG A 182 10.67 -4.05 7.90
N GLY A 183 11.68 -4.43 7.11
CA GLY A 183 11.47 -5.03 5.80
C GLY A 183 10.66 -6.33 5.91
N VAL A 184 9.78 -6.56 4.95
CA VAL A 184 8.94 -7.77 4.90
C VAL A 184 9.43 -8.69 3.77
N PRO A 185 10.23 -9.71 4.07
CA PRO A 185 10.75 -10.62 3.06
C PRO A 185 9.64 -11.50 2.46
N LEU A 186 9.85 -12.02 1.25
CA LEU A 186 8.90 -12.91 0.57
C LEU A 186 8.49 -14.12 1.41
N ALA A 187 9.39 -14.64 2.24
CA ALA A 187 9.06 -15.74 3.15
C ALA A 187 7.99 -15.34 4.18
N ARG A 188 8.08 -14.10 4.72
CA ARG A 188 7.06 -13.58 5.64
C ARG A 188 5.74 -13.36 4.92
N MET A 189 5.75 -12.80 3.71
CA MET A 189 4.55 -12.62 2.89
C MET A 189 3.83 -13.97 2.64
N ARG A 190 4.60 -15.04 2.31
CA ARG A 190 4.04 -16.39 2.16
C ARG A 190 3.43 -16.93 3.44
N ALA A 191 4.06 -16.67 4.60
CA ALA A 191 3.52 -17.06 5.89
C ALA A 191 2.21 -16.33 6.24
N LEU A 192 2.12 -15.04 5.89
CA LEU A 192 0.92 -14.23 6.10
C LEU A 192 -0.26 -14.65 5.19
N PHE A 193 0.01 -15.14 3.97
CA PHE A 193 -0.99 -15.55 2.99
C PHE A 193 -0.72 -16.96 2.46
N PRO A 194 -0.85 -18.01 3.32
CA PRO A 194 -0.41 -19.38 2.98
C PRO A 194 -1.20 -20.01 1.83
N HIS A 195 -2.43 -19.54 1.60
CA HIS A 195 -3.30 -20.05 0.53
C HIS A 195 -3.29 -19.19 -0.74
N GLY A 196 -2.48 -18.11 -0.75
CA GLY A 196 -2.38 -17.20 -1.89
C GLY A 196 -1.45 -17.72 -2.98
N ARG A 197 -1.85 -17.58 -4.24
CA ARG A 197 -0.95 -17.77 -5.39
C ARG A 197 -0.17 -16.47 -5.59
N ILE A 198 1.15 -16.50 -5.32
CA ILE A 198 1.98 -15.30 -5.30
C ILE A 198 2.74 -15.15 -6.61
N GLU A 199 2.41 -14.09 -7.36
CA GLU A 199 3.21 -13.53 -8.45
C GLU A 199 3.91 -12.28 -7.93
N ALA A 200 5.25 -12.27 -7.88
CA ALA A 200 6.02 -11.19 -7.29
C ALA A 200 7.13 -10.69 -8.22
N GLN A 201 7.28 -9.39 -8.30
CA GLN A 201 8.37 -8.75 -9.03
C GLN A 201 9.10 -7.72 -8.16
N ARG A 202 10.42 -7.66 -8.28
CA ARG A 202 11.21 -6.64 -7.59
C ARG A 202 11.11 -5.32 -8.33
N LEU A 203 10.89 -4.25 -7.59
CA LEU A 203 10.81 -2.88 -8.07
C LEU A 203 11.64 -1.95 -7.19
N THR A 204 11.72 -0.73 -7.65
CA THR A 204 12.19 0.44 -6.89
C THR A 204 13.66 0.36 -6.55
N LEU A 205 14.44 1.13 -7.27
CA LEU A 205 15.84 1.35 -6.98
C LEU A 205 16.02 1.79 -5.52
N ALA A 206 17.01 1.21 -4.84
CA ALA A 206 17.29 1.54 -3.45
C ALA A 206 17.29 3.06 -3.22
N PRO A 207 16.49 3.61 -2.28
CA PRO A 207 16.28 5.06 -2.18
C PRO A 207 17.55 5.92 -2.05
N PRO A 208 18.63 5.47 -1.37
CA PRO A 208 19.89 6.21 -1.37
C PRO A 208 20.52 6.29 -2.76
N LEU A 209 20.48 5.18 -3.53
CA LEU A 209 21.00 5.14 -4.90
C LEU A 209 20.13 5.95 -5.85
N ALA A 210 18.80 5.87 -5.72
CA ALA A 210 17.87 6.64 -6.51
C ALA A 210 18.13 8.15 -6.37
N ARG A 211 18.28 8.64 -5.13
CA ARG A 211 18.61 10.04 -4.88
C ARG A 211 19.96 10.45 -5.47
N ALA A 212 20.98 9.63 -5.29
CA ALA A 212 22.33 9.93 -5.84
C ALA A 212 22.29 9.95 -7.37
N ALA A 213 21.66 8.96 -8.00
CA ALA A 213 21.53 8.88 -9.45
C ALA A 213 20.75 10.08 -10.01
N CYS A 214 19.59 10.40 -9.43
CA CYS A 214 18.73 11.48 -9.92
C CYS A 214 19.33 12.88 -9.73
N ARG A 215 20.25 13.07 -8.75
CA ARG A 215 21.01 14.33 -8.60
C ARG A 215 21.97 14.55 -9.77
N LEU A 216 22.52 13.49 -10.35
CA LEU A 216 23.39 13.54 -11.51
C LEU A 216 22.57 13.65 -12.80
N SER A 217 21.62 12.74 -12.97
CA SER A 217 20.65 12.75 -14.07
C SER A 217 19.48 11.83 -13.74
N PRO A 218 18.21 12.26 -13.91
CA PRO A 218 17.04 11.39 -13.75
C PRO A 218 17.07 10.14 -14.65
N SER A 219 17.75 10.20 -15.80
CA SER A 219 17.89 9.06 -16.73
C SER A 219 18.74 7.92 -16.18
N LEU A 220 19.55 8.16 -15.15
CA LEU A 220 20.32 7.11 -14.48
C LEU A 220 19.44 6.20 -13.63
N TYR A 221 18.27 6.67 -13.19
CA TYR A 221 17.34 5.84 -12.41
C TYR A 221 16.92 4.58 -13.18
N PRO A 222 16.28 4.66 -14.37
CA PRO A 222 15.90 3.46 -15.11
C PRO A 222 17.08 2.58 -15.47
N LEU A 223 18.24 3.15 -15.78
CA LEU A 223 19.43 2.38 -16.12
C LEU A 223 19.90 1.51 -14.94
N LEU A 224 20.09 2.10 -13.75
CA LEU A 224 20.48 1.36 -12.55
C LEU A 224 19.38 0.41 -12.09
N ASN A 225 18.13 0.79 -12.29
CA ASN A 225 16.98 -0.04 -11.93
C ASN A 225 16.81 -1.28 -12.83
N MET A 226 17.54 -1.40 -13.94
CA MET A 226 17.62 -2.65 -14.72
C MET A 226 18.31 -3.77 -13.95
N LEU A 227 19.11 -3.44 -12.91
CA LEU A 227 19.84 -4.41 -12.10
C LEU A 227 18.99 -4.88 -10.91
N PRO A 228 18.44 -6.12 -10.90
CA PRO A 228 17.54 -6.60 -9.85
C PRO A 228 18.11 -6.54 -8.42
N PRO A 229 19.43 -6.73 -8.19
CA PRO A 229 19.99 -6.62 -6.84
C PRO A 229 19.90 -5.23 -6.22
N LEU A 230 19.76 -4.19 -7.05
CA LEU A 230 19.63 -2.80 -6.57
C LEU A 230 18.19 -2.41 -6.22
N ARG A 231 17.22 -3.28 -6.46
CA ARG A 231 15.81 -3.07 -6.15
C ARG A 231 15.50 -3.54 -4.74
N THR A 232 14.80 -2.71 -4.00
CA THR A 232 14.51 -2.96 -2.58
C THR A 232 13.06 -3.29 -2.27
N HIS A 233 12.13 -2.98 -3.16
CA HIS A 233 10.70 -3.24 -2.97
C HIS A 233 10.23 -4.44 -3.81
N VAL A 234 9.10 -4.99 -3.39
CA VAL A 234 8.38 -6.02 -4.12
C VAL A 234 6.96 -5.54 -4.36
N LEU A 235 6.52 -5.62 -5.62
CA LEU A 235 5.11 -5.60 -5.98
C LEU A 235 4.68 -7.04 -6.18
N ALA A 236 3.62 -7.46 -5.47
CA ALA A 236 3.12 -8.82 -5.59
C ALA A 236 1.59 -8.85 -5.73
N TRP A 237 1.14 -9.77 -6.56
CA TRP A 237 -0.25 -10.18 -6.68
C TRP A 237 -0.42 -11.49 -5.92
N LEU A 238 -1.21 -11.47 -4.85
CA LEU A 238 -1.54 -12.64 -4.05
C LEU A 238 -2.97 -13.05 -4.39
N GLY A 239 -3.10 -13.89 -5.41
CA GLY A 239 -4.40 -14.33 -5.92
C GLY A 239 -5.08 -15.31 -4.99
N LYS A 240 -6.35 -15.05 -4.66
CA LYS A 240 -7.21 -15.98 -3.92
C LYS A 240 -7.81 -16.98 -4.91
N PRO A 241 -7.67 -18.28 -4.67
CA PRO A 241 -8.28 -19.29 -5.54
C PRO A 241 -9.77 -19.01 -5.77
N ALA A 242 -10.26 -19.26 -6.99
CA ALA A 242 -11.70 -19.24 -7.25
C ALA A 242 -12.40 -20.31 -6.39
N ALA A 243 -13.66 -20.07 -6.04
CA ALA A 243 -14.49 -21.12 -5.50
C ALA A 243 -14.64 -22.21 -6.59
N GLY A 244 -14.31 -23.44 -6.23
CA GLY A 244 -14.49 -24.59 -7.13
C GLY A 244 -15.96 -24.89 -7.34
#